data_0d8d96a0ec16ff05780607ab9a6868c7
#
_entry.id   0d8d96a0ec16ff05780607ab9a6868c7
#
_cell.length_a   1.000
_cell.length_b   1.000
_cell.length_c   1.000
_cell.angle_alpha   90.00
_cell.angle_beta   90.00
_cell.angle_gamma   90.00
#
_symmetry.space_group_name_H-M   'P 1'
#
loop_
_entity.id
_entity.type
_entity.pdbx_description
1 polymer ?
#
loop_
_entity_poly.entity_id
_entity_poly.type
_entity_poly.pdbx_seq_one_letter_code
_entity_poly.pdbx_strand_id
1 'polypeptide(L)'
;MEGSRWRFRSFLDYGSLDILQPNVCYNGGYTETLKIASLAQSHNIPIANGGGWPLHNLHTMAGLMNGWRVEFHLGMQATGELLFKDPPKPDGNIVRVSKKPGLGLEPNVDALKDTLMLPRNA
;
A
#
# COMPACT_ATOMS: atom_id res chain seq x y z
N MET A 1 8.30 -10.48 -6.23
CA MET A 1 7.07 -9.75 -5.83
C MET A 1 5.87 -10.49 -6.38
N GLU A 2 4.88 -10.78 -5.53
CA GLU A 2 3.76 -11.64 -5.94
C GLU A 2 2.59 -10.81 -6.43
N GLY A 3 2.17 -11.04 -7.68
CA GLY A 3 1.18 -10.21 -8.37
C GLY A 3 -0.26 -10.70 -8.33
N SER A 4 -0.56 -11.83 -7.69
CA SER A 4 -1.93 -12.35 -7.70
C SER A 4 -2.26 -13.23 -6.50
N ARG A 5 -3.56 -13.32 -6.17
CA ARG A 5 -4.07 -14.19 -5.09
C ARG A 5 -3.70 -15.66 -5.24
N TRP A 6 -3.47 -16.14 -6.44
CA TRP A 6 -3.12 -17.54 -6.70
C TRP A 6 -1.78 -17.94 -6.09
N ARG A 7 -0.79 -17.04 -6.15
CA ARG A 7 0.50 -17.24 -5.50
C ARG A 7 0.40 -17.11 -3.99
N PHE A 8 -0.34 -16.12 -3.51
CA PHE A 8 -0.59 -15.96 -2.07
C PHE A 8 -1.30 -17.17 -1.48
N ARG A 9 -2.25 -17.75 -2.22
CA ARG A 9 -2.91 -18.99 -1.83
C ARG A 9 -1.90 -20.13 -1.61
N SER A 10 -0.96 -20.31 -2.52
CA SER A 10 0.05 -21.37 -2.39
C SER A 10 0.86 -21.22 -1.08
N PHE A 11 1.26 -20.00 -0.70
CA PHE A 11 1.96 -19.77 0.56
C PHE A 11 1.09 -20.12 1.78
N LEU A 12 -0.19 -19.80 1.74
CA LEU A 12 -1.13 -20.10 2.80
C LEU A 12 -1.38 -21.63 2.91
N ASP A 13 -1.59 -22.29 1.79
CA ASP A 13 -1.82 -23.75 1.73
C ASP A 13 -0.61 -24.54 2.27
N TYR A 14 0.63 -24.03 2.06
CA TYR A 14 1.85 -24.62 2.61
C TYR A 14 2.13 -24.24 4.07
N GLY A 15 1.38 -23.32 4.66
CA GLY A 15 1.61 -22.86 6.04
C GLY A 15 3.00 -22.24 6.25
N SER A 16 3.53 -21.57 5.23
CA SER A 16 4.93 -21.12 5.19
C SER A 16 5.16 -19.70 5.72
N LEU A 17 4.12 -19.07 6.27
CA LEU A 17 4.20 -17.67 6.74
C LEU A 17 3.21 -17.39 7.88
N ASP A 18 3.60 -16.43 8.74
CA ASP A 18 2.80 -15.96 9.87
C ASP A 18 2.12 -14.60 9.56
N ILE A 19 2.60 -13.87 8.58
CA ILE A 19 2.07 -12.58 8.14
C ILE A 19 2.14 -12.53 6.63
N LEU A 20 1.04 -12.17 5.99
CA LEU A 20 0.99 -11.98 4.55
C LEU A 20 1.21 -10.50 4.19
N GLN A 21 2.06 -10.23 3.20
CA GLN A 21 2.42 -8.86 2.84
C GLN A 21 2.05 -8.49 1.37
N PRO A 22 0.75 -8.35 1.06
CA PRO A 22 0.33 -7.83 -0.24
C PRO A 22 0.59 -6.33 -0.35
N ASN A 23 0.60 -5.80 -1.57
CA ASN A 23 0.69 -4.39 -1.83
C ASN A 23 -0.22 -4.00 -3.00
N VAL A 24 -1.13 -3.06 -2.78
CA VAL A 24 -2.12 -2.63 -3.79
C VAL A 24 -1.48 -2.14 -5.08
N CYS A 25 -0.26 -1.58 -5.02
CA CYS A 25 0.46 -1.08 -6.19
C CYS A 25 1.04 -2.20 -7.07
N TYR A 26 1.15 -3.43 -6.56
CA TYR A 26 1.86 -4.50 -7.23
C TYR A 26 1.00 -5.73 -7.55
N ASN A 27 -0.07 -5.95 -6.80
CA ASN A 27 -0.88 -7.16 -6.91
C ASN A 27 -2.26 -6.95 -7.57
N GLY A 28 -2.37 -5.94 -8.44
CA GLY A 28 -3.60 -5.72 -9.21
C GLY A 28 -4.62 -4.81 -8.53
N GLY A 29 -4.18 -3.96 -7.60
CA GLY A 29 -5.00 -2.92 -6.97
C GLY A 29 -5.79 -3.39 -5.76
N TYR A 30 -6.71 -2.54 -5.31
CA TYR A 30 -7.52 -2.75 -4.10
C TYR A 30 -8.39 -4.00 -4.19
N THR A 31 -9.07 -4.20 -5.32
CA THR A 31 -9.97 -5.34 -5.52
C THR A 31 -9.26 -6.68 -5.33
N GLU A 32 -8.06 -6.82 -5.88
CA GLU A 32 -7.28 -8.04 -5.73
C GLU A 32 -6.72 -8.19 -4.31
N THR A 33 -6.27 -7.08 -3.70
CA THR A 33 -5.81 -7.07 -2.31
C THR A 33 -6.91 -7.51 -1.34
N LEU A 34 -8.16 -7.09 -1.52
CA LEU A 34 -9.29 -7.53 -0.69
C LEU A 34 -9.53 -9.05 -0.80
N LYS A 35 -9.36 -9.62 -2.00
CA LYS A 35 -9.48 -11.08 -2.19
C LYS A 35 -8.33 -11.84 -1.51
N ILE A 36 -7.12 -11.30 -1.59
CA ILE A 36 -5.94 -11.84 -0.87
C ILE A 36 -6.18 -11.77 0.64
N ALA A 37 -6.72 -10.65 1.14
CA ALA A 37 -7.06 -10.48 2.55
C ALA A 37 -8.08 -11.51 3.03
N SER A 38 -9.11 -11.77 2.25
CA SER A 38 -10.14 -12.77 2.56
C SER A 38 -9.56 -14.18 2.61
N LEU A 39 -8.63 -14.51 1.69
CA LEU A 39 -7.90 -15.78 1.74
C LEU A 39 -7.05 -15.89 3.00
N ALA A 40 -6.26 -14.88 3.33
CA ALA A 40 -5.44 -14.86 4.55
C ALA A 40 -6.30 -14.97 5.81
N GLN A 41 -7.45 -14.30 5.85
CA GLN A 41 -8.39 -14.36 6.96
C GLN A 41 -8.94 -15.77 7.19
N SER A 42 -9.22 -16.53 6.13
CA SER A 42 -9.68 -17.93 6.25
C SER A 42 -8.62 -18.86 6.83
N HIS A 43 -7.36 -18.46 6.80
CA HIS A 43 -6.23 -19.17 7.43
C HIS A 43 -5.80 -18.53 8.78
N ASN A 44 -6.55 -17.57 9.32
CA ASN A 44 -6.21 -16.79 10.52
C ASN A 44 -4.86 -16.04 10.40
N ILE A 45 -4.45 -15.66 9.19
CA ILE A 45 -3.21 -14.95 8.93
C ILE A 45 -3.47 -13.44 8.85
N PRO A 46 -2.76 -12.62 9.63
CA PRO A 46 -2.82 -11.18 9.55
C PRO A 46 -2.13 -10.65 8.29
N ILE A 47 -2.52 -9.43 7.90
CA ILE A 47 -1.96 -8.72 6.76
C ILE A 47 -1.21 -7.47 7.22
N ALA A 48 0.00 -7.30 6.70
CA ALA A 48 0.69 -6.02 6.61
C ALA A 48 0.90 -5.67 5.12
N ASN A 49 1.08 -4.40 4.77
CA ASN A 49 1.54 -4.12 3.40
C ASN A 49 3.03 -4.37 3.30
N GLY A 50 3.49 -4.84 2.14
CA GLY A 50 4.91 -5.05 1.86
C GLY A 50 5.41 -4.19 0.69
N GLY A 51 6.72 -3.98 0.61
CA GLY A 51 7.37 -3.34 -0.52
C GLY A 51 7.19 -1.82 -0.60
N GLY A 52 6.96 -1.13 0.49
CA GLY A 52 6.79 0.31 0.53
C GLY A 52 5.40 0.79 0.07
N TRP A 53 5.31 2.01 -0.45
CA TRP A 53 4.05 2.66 -0.87
C TRP A 53 2.98 2.71 0.23
N PRO A 54 3.34 3.16 1.45
CA PRO A 54 2.42 3.14 2.59
C PRO A 54 1.16 3.95 2.35
N LEU A 55 1.25 5.06 1.64
CA LEU A 55 0.14 5.98 1.41
C LEU A 55 -1.02 5.31 0.66
N HIS A 56 -0.73 4.48 -0.34
CA HIS A 56 -1.74 3.75 -1.10
C HIS A 56 -2.32 2.57 -0.31
N ASN A 57 -1.53 1.97 0.58
CA ASN A 57 -1.94 0.80 1.36
C ASN A 57 -2.66 1.15 2.68
N LEU A 58 -2.50 2.39 3.17
CA LEU A 58 -2.97 2.81 4.50
C LEU A 58 -4.47 2.55 4.70
N HIS A 59 -5.31 2.95 3.75
CA HIS A 59 -6.76 2.74 3.83
C HIS A 59 -7.13 1.25 3.82
N THR A 60 -6.41 0.46 3.02
CA THR A 60 -6.63 -0.99 2.95
C THR A 60 -6.31 -1.63 4.29
N MET A 61 -5.13 -1.34 4.85
CA MET A 61 -4.74 -1.93 6.13
C MET A 61 -5.66 -1.52 7.28
N ALA A 62 -6.13 -0.26 7.28
CA ALA A 62 -7.06 0.23 8.30
C ALA A 62 -8.49 -0.32 8.14
N GLY A 63 -8.90 -0.69 6.93
CA GLY A 63 -10.24 -1.18 6.62
C GLY A 63 -10.40 -2.69 6.66
N LEU A 64 -9.32 -3.46 6.77
CA LEU A 64 -9.36 -4.92 6.79
C LEU A 64 -9.52 -5.46 8.20
N MET A 65 -10.39 -6.47 8.38
CA MET A 65 -10.57 -7.16 9.67
C MET A 65 -9.28 -7.82 10.18
N ASN A 66 -8.47 -8.36 9.27
CA ASN A 66 -7.16 -8.95 9.54
C ASN A 66 -5.99 -8.03 9.19
N GLY A 67 -6.26 -6.74 8.98
CA GLY A 67 -5.22 -5.71 8.84
C GLY A 67 -4.46 -5.54 10.14
N TRP A 68 -3.13 -5.58 10.10
CA TRP A 68 -2.31 -5.53 11.29
C TRP A 68 -1.42 -4.29 11.36
N ARG A 69 -0.52 -4.10 10.40
CA ARG A 69 0.45 -3.00 10.40
C ARG A 69 0.64 -2.42 9.00
N VAL A 70 1.03 -1.16 8.96
CA VAL A 70 1.51 -0.50 7.74
C VAL A 70 3.03 -0.49 7.79
N GLU A 71 3.68 -1.08 6.79
CA GLU A 71 5.10 -0.88 6.53
C GLU A 71 5.30 0.55 6.02
N PHE A 72 5.96 1.38 6.82
CA PHE A 72 6.24 2.77 6.48
C PHE A 72 7.69 2.93 6.05
N HIS A 73 7.97 2.70 4.78
CA HIS A 73 9.31 2.76 4.23
C HIS A 73 9.77 4.22 4.07
N LEU A 74 10.89 4.60 4.73
CA LEU A 74 11.36 5.99 4.78
C LEU A 74 11.67 6.57 3.40
N GLY A 75 12.25 5.80 2.48
CA GLY A 75 12.49 6.25 1.11
C GLY A 75 11.19 6.53 0.34
N MET A 76 10.15 5.72 0.56
CA MET A 76 8.84 5.96 -0.04
C MET A 76 8.09 7.11 0.63
N GLN A 77 8.36 7.39 1.90
CA GLN A 77 7.87 8.59 2.57
C GLN A 77 8.40 9.83 1.88
N ALA A 78 9.71 9.93 1.68
CA ALA A 78 10.34 11.08 0.99
C ALA A 78 9.77 11.26 -0.44
N THR A 79 9.58 10.17 -1.18
CA THR A 79 8.90 10.19 -2.49
C THR A 79 7.46 10.69 -2.36
N GLY A 80 6.73 10.23 -1.36
CA GLY A 80 5.35 10.67 -1.11
C GLY A 80 5.26 12.17 -0.79
N GLU A 81 6.20 12.70 -0.03
CA GLU A 81 6.29 14.14 0.29
C GLU A 81 6.60 15.01 -0.94
N LEU A 82 7.30 14.46 -1.92
CA LEU A 82 7.51 15.12 -3.21
C LEU A 82 6.24 15.08 -4.09
N LEU A 83 5.60 13.92 -4.15
CA LEU A 83 4.47 13.68 -5.08
C LEU A 83 3.15 14.27 -4.60
N PHE A 84 2.94 14.38 -3.28
CA PHE A 84 1.66 14.77 -2.70
C PHE A 84 1.81 15.95 -1.75
N LYS A 85 0.78 16.81 -1.71
CA LYS A 85 0.66 17.87 -0.72
C LYS A 85 0.22 17.24 0.61
N ASP A 86 0.96 17.49 1.67
CA ASP A 86 0.63 17.08 3.04
C ASP A 86 0.19 15.59 3.16
N PRO A 87 1.03 14.63 2.72
CA PRO A 87 0.70 13.23 2.84
C PRO A 87 0.71 12.78 4.31
N PRO A 88 -0.06 11.72 4.67
CA PRO A 88 -0.02 11.15 6.00
C PRO A 88 1.40 10.78 6.44
N LYS A 89 1.75 11.16 7.67
CA LYS A 89 3.05 10.89 8.30
C LYS A 89 2.88 10.10 9.58
N PRO A 90 3.90 9.32 9.98
CA PRO A 90 3.91 8.70 11.30
C PRO A 90 3.91 9.75 12.42
N ASP A 91 3.09 9.49 13.43
CA ASP A 91 3.07 10.18 14.71
C ASP A 91 3.37 9.12 15.77
N GLY A 92 4.63 9.02 16.17
CA GLY A 92 5.12 7.89 16.95
C GLY A 92 4.98 6.57 16.18
N ASN A 93 4.16 5.67 16.71
CA ASN A 93 3.89 4.35 16.12
C ASN A 93 2.54 4.27 15.37
N ILE A 94 1.91 5.41 15.12
CA ILE A 94 0.59 5.49 14.49
C ILE A 94 0.67 6.32 13.20
N VAL A 95 -0.01 5.87 12.15
CA VAL A 95 -0.29 6.67 10.96
C VAL A 95 -1.81 6.84 10.85
N ARG A 96 -2.27 8.07 10.79
CA ARG A 96 -3.72 8.36 10.72
C ARG A 96 -4.20 8.32 9.28
N VAL A 97 -5.32 7.63 9.08
CA VAL A 97 -6.02 7.64 7.79
C VAL A 97 -6.64 9.01 7.54
N SER A 98 -6.49 9.53 6.33
CA SER A 98 -7.13 10.77 5.92
C SER A 98 -8.66 10.63 5.90
N LYS A 99 -9.37 11.69 6.29
CA LYS A 99 -10.84 11.80 6.17
C LYS A 99 -11.27 12.53 4.90
N LYS A 100 -10.32 12.97 4.07
CA LYS A 100 -10.61 13.60 2.79
C LYS A 100 -11.15 12.56 1.79
N PRO A 101 -11.91 12.96 0.76
CA PRO A 101 -12.38 12.04 -0.28
C PRO A 101 -11.27 11.24 -0.96
N GLY A 102 -11.58 10.03 -1.40
CA GLY A 102 -10.64 9.11 -2.03
C GLY A 102 -9.55 8.64 -1.06
N LEU A 103 -8.31 8.66 -1.49
CA LEU A 103 -7.14 8.33 -0.65
C LEU A 103 -6.73 9.49 0.26
N GLY A 104 -7.33 10.66 0.08
CA GLY A 104 -6.92 11.88 0.76
C GLY A 104 -5.54 12.39 0.33
N LEU A 105 -5.04 11.92 -0.79
CA LEU A 105 -3.76 12.31 -1.39
C LEU A 105 -4.02 13.33 -2.51
N GLU A 106 -3.53 14.54 -2.33
CA GLU A 106 -3.59 15.58 -3.34
C GLU A 106 -2.25 15.67 -4.06
N PRO A 107 -2.19 15.46 -5.41
CA PRO A 107 -0.96 15.58 -6.15
C PRO A 107 -0.33 16.96 -6.03
N ASN A 108 0.98 17.01 -5.83
CA ASN A 108 1.76 18.24 -5.84
C ASN A 108 2.17 18.58 -7.28
N VAL A 109 1.21 19.11 -8.05
CA VAL A 109 1.38 19.36 -9.48
C VAL A 109 2.56 20.33 -9.75
N ASP A 110 2.82 21.28 -8.86
CA ASP A 110 3.90 22.25 -9.05
C ASP A 110 5.27 21.58 -8.92
N ALA A 111 5.47 20.73 -7.92
CA ALA A 111 6.70 19.93 -7.79
C ALA A 111 6.87 18.93 -8.94
N LEU A 112 5.77 18.43 -9.51
CA LEU A 112 5.80 17.49 -10.62
C LEU A 112 6.14 18.12 -11.96
N LYS A 113 5.85 19.43 -12.17
CA LYS A 113 6.18 20.13 -13.41
C LYS A 113 7.66 20.07 -13.74
N ASP A 114 8.53 20.18 -12.74
CA ASP A 114 9.98 20.16 -12.92
C ASP A 114 10.53 18.75 -13.18
N THR A 115 9.73 17.70 -12.89
CA THR A 115 10.09 16.31 -13.09
C THR A 115 9.47 15.67 -14.32
N LEU A 116 8.56 16.38 -15.01
CA LEU A 116 7.97 15.92 -16.25
C LEU A 116 9.08 15.79 -17.32
N MET A 117 9.45 14.56 -17.62
CA MET A 117 10.18 14.27 -18.85
C MET A 117 9.20 14.49 -20.01
N LEU A 118 9.12 15.73 -20.48
CA LEU A 118 8.49 16.00 -21.78
C LEU A 118 9.23 15.13 -22.81
N PRO A 119 8.52 14.43 -23.72
CA PRO A 119 9.18 13.75 -24.82
C PRO A 119 10.05 14.80 -25.50
N ARG A 120 11.36 14.56 -25.55
CA ARG A 120 12.24 15.39 -26.36
C ARG A 120 11.70 15.29 -27.76
N ASN A 121 11.19 16.40 -28.28
CA ASN A 121 10.63 16.47 -29.62
C ASN A 121 11.59 15.76 -30.59
N ALA A 122 11.09 14.70 -31.20
CA ALA A 122 11.76 14.07 -32.31
C ALA A 122 11.70 15.01 -33.53
#